data_f26de388e5832217375f450e744210b0
#
_entry.id   f26de388e5832217375f450e744210b0
#
_cell.length_a   1.000
_cell.length_b   1.000
_cell.length_c   1.000
_cell.angle_alpha   90.00
_cell.angle_beta   90.00
_cell.angle_gamma   90.00
#
_symmetry.space_group_name_H-M   'P 1'
#
loop_
_entity.id
_entity.type
_entity.pdbx_description
1 polymer ?
#
loop_
_entity_poly.entity_id
_entity_poly.type
_entity_poly.pdbx_seq_one_letter_code
_entity_poly.pdbx_strand_id
1 'polypeptide(L)'
;LVANAVDATQKMKALAASGEYKAELGELKVRVELDEAAKTLKIVDNGIGMTSEEVDKYINQIAFSSAGEFLEKYKDQIGNIIGHFGLGFYSAFMVADKVTIETLSWKEGAKAVKWTCDGSPEYTMEDCDKAERGTTITLYISEDEAEFATRARIQSLLDKYCKFMPVPIVFGKKQEWKDGKYVDTDEDNVINTVEPLWTRKPSELTDEDYNKFYHALYPMADDPLFHIHLNVDFPFNLT
;
A
#
# COMPACT_ATOMS: atom_id res chain seq x y z
N LEU A 1 -0.07 5.34 5.28
CA LEU A 1 -1.19 4.40 5.14
C LEU A 1 -0.93 3.38 4.03
N VAL A 2 -0.57 3.80 2.80
CA VAL A 2 -0.27 2.86 1.70
C VAL A 2 0.85 1.89 2.08
N ALA A 3 1.91 2.34 2.76
CA ALA A 3 2.97 1.46 3.25
C ALA A 3 2.44 0.38 4.21
N ASN A 4 1.53 0.73 5.12
CA ASN A 4 0.89 -0.24 6.02
C ASN A 4 0.06 -1.27 5.25
N ALA A 5 -0.66 -0.84 4.22
CA ALA A 5 -1.44 -1.72 3.34
C ALA A 5 -0.52 -2.69 2.55
N VAL A 6 0.62 -2.19 2.06
CA VAL A 6 1.65 -3.01 1.41
C VAL A 6 2.21 -4.04 2.39
N ASP A 7 2.56 -3.65 3.62
CA ASP A 7 3.06 -4.55 4.65
C ASP A 7 2.04 -5.62 5.03
N ALA A 8 0.76 -5.25 5.19
CA ALA A 8 -0.33 -6.21 5.45
C ALA A 8 -0.47 -7.24 4.32
N THR A 9 -0.30 -6.79 3.09
CA THR A 9 -0.35 -7.63 1.89
C THR A 9 0.87 -8.56 1.79
N GLN A 10 2.08 -8.07 2.10
CA GLN A 10 3.31 -8.87 2.15
C GLN A 10 3.23 -9.93 3.26
N LYS A 11 2.70 -9.58 4.43
CA LYS A 11 2.44 -10.53 5.51
C LYS A 11 1.51 -11.65 5.07
N MET A 12 0.46 -11.33 4.29
CA MET A 12 -0.45 -12.34 3.75
C MET A 12 0.25 -13.28 2.77
N LYS A 13 1.12 -12.74 1.91
CA LYS A 13 1.95 -13.52 0.98
C LYS A 13 2.84 -14.52 1.74
N ALA A 14 3.45 -14.08 2.84
CA ALA A 14 4.29 -14.95 3.67
C ALA A 14 3.51 -16.07 4.36
N LEU A 15 2.32 -15.78 4.88
CA LEU A 15 1.44 -16.80 5.48
C LEU A 15 1.02 -17.88 4.47
N ALA A 16 0.76 -17.47 3.23
CA ALA A 16 0.46 -18.43 2.16
C ALA A 16 1.70 -19.26 1.80
N ALA A 17 2.88 -18.63 1.71
CA ALA A 17 4.14 -19.32 1.41
C ALA A 17 4.57 -20.30 2.50
N SER A 18 4.29 -19.98 3.79
CA SER A 18 4.54 -20.90 4.93
C SER A 18 3.52 -22.05 5.04
N GLY A 19 2.43 -21.99 4.26
CA GLY A 19 1.35 -22.98 4.30
C GLY A 19 0.38 -22.82 5.50
N GLU A 20 0.50 -21.72 6.26
CA GLU A 20 -0.45 -21.40 7.34
C GLU A 20 -1.80 -20.94 6.79
N TYR A 21 -1.81 -20.30 5.61
CA TYR A 21 -3.03 -19.97 4.88
C TYR A 21 -3.20 -20.91 3.67
N LYS A 22 -4.29 -21.69 3.68
CA LYS A 22 -4.54 -22.75 2.68
C LYS A 22 -5.66 -22.44 1.69
N ALA A 23 -6.43 -21.37 1.93
CA ALA A 23 -7.47 -20.95 1.01
C ALA A 23 -6.86 -20.23 -0.21
N GLU A 24 -7.68 -19.95 -1.21
CA GLU A 24 -7.28 -19.19 -2.37
C GLU A 24 -6.84 -17.79 -1.95
N LEU A 25 -5.60 -17.43 -2.33
CA LEU A 25 -5.00 -16.15 -1.96
C LEU A 25 -5.63 -14.99 -2.72
N GLY A 26 -6.00 -15.23 -3.97
CA GLY A 26 -6.44 -14.19 -4.90
C GLY A 26 -5.29 -13.26 -5.34
N GLU A 27 -5.63 -12.25 -6.13
CA GLU A 27 -4.66 -11.24 -6.55
C GLU A 27 -4.42 -10.24 -5.41
N LEU A 28 -3.21 -10.25 -4.86
CA LEU A 28 -2.81 -9.33 -3.79
C LEU A 28 -2.49 -7.94 -4.36
N LYS A 29 -3.21 -6.93 -3.93
CA LYS A 29 -3.02 -5.54 -4.35
C LYS A 29 -3.56 -4.53 -3.33
N VAL A 30 -3.10 -3.30 -3.44
CA VAL A 30 -3.62 -2.15 -2.71
C VAL A 30 -4.41 -1.28 -3.68
N ARG A 31 -5.59 -0.82 -3.29
CA ARG A 31 -6.38 0.14 -4.05
C ARG A 31 -6.43 1.46 -3.30
N VAL A 32 -6.23 2.55 -4.02
CA VAL A 32 -6.47 3.91 -3.56
C VAL A 32 -7.68 4.43 -4.31
N GLU A 33 -8.71 4.81 -3.58
CA GLU A 33 -9.98 5.27 -4.14
C GLU A 33 -10.28 6.67 -3.62
N LEU A 34 -10.52 7.60 -4.50
CA LEU A 34 -10.84 8.99 -4.19
C LEU A 34 -12.24 9.32 -4.68
N ASP A 35 -13.06 9.83 -3.77
CA ASP A 35 -14.32 10.51 -4.09
C ASP A 35 -14.13 12.00 -3.80
N GLU A 36 -13.91 12.79 -4.84
CA GLU A 36 -13.68 14.23 -4.72
C GLU A 36 -14.94 14.97 -4.24
N ALA A 37 -16.13 14.48 -4.60
CA ALA A 37 -17.40 15.11 -4.20
C ALA A 37 -17.70 14.86 -2.71
N ALA A 38 -17.47 13.65 -2.23
CA ALA A 38 -17.62 13.29 -0.82
C ALA A 38 -16.41 13.65 0.03
N LYS A 39 -15.31 14.14 -0.57
CA LYS A 39 -14.00 14.40 0.05
C LYS A 39 -13.50 13.21 0.86
N THR A 40 -13.63 12.00 0.31
CA THR A 40 -13.14 10.78 0.96
C THR A 40 -12.01 10.15 0.18
N LEU A 41 -10.98 9.74 0.92
CA LEU A 41 -9.86 8.95 0.40
C LEU A 41 -9.85 7.59 1.10
N LYS A 42 -9.94 6.51 0.31
CA LYS A 42 -9.88 5.15 0.84
C LYS A 42 -8.58 4.47 0.42
N ILE A 43 -7.98 3.77 1.37
CA ILE A 43 -6.89 2.83 1.13
C ILE A 43 -7.43 1.44 1.46
N VAL A 44 -7.46 0.57 0.46
CA VAL A 44 -8.03 -0.79 0.54
C VAL A 44 -6.94 -1.79 0.24
N ASP A 45 -6.72 -2.72 1.16
CA ASP A 45 -5.86 -3.88 0.96
C ASP A 45 -6.62 -5.18 1.17
N ASN A 46 -6.13 -6.25 0.58
CA ASN A 46 -6.58 -7.61 0.81
C ASN A 46 -5.50 -8.44 1.55
N GLY A 47 -4.76 -7.77 2.42
CA GLY A 47 -3.74 -8.35 3.28
C GLY A 47 -4.29 -9.18 4.43
N ILE A 48 -3.54 -9.27 5.53
CA ILE A 48 -3.90 -10.12 6.67
C ILE A 48 -5.16 -9.65 7.43
N GLY A 49 -5.56 -8.40 7.31
CA GLY A 49 -6.61 -7.81 8.14
C GLY A 49 -6.27 -7.83 9.64
N MET A 50 -7.25 -7.48 10.46
CA MET A 50 -7.12 -7.44 11.93
C MET A 50 -8.39 -8.00 12.59
N THR A 51 -8.23 -8.64 13.77
CA THR A 51 -9.33 -8.91 14.70
C THR A 51 -9.62 -7.65 15.54
N SER A 52 -10.72 -7.68 16.32
CA SER A 52 -11.05 -6.58 17.25
C SER A 52 -9.94 -6.34 18.28
N GLU A 53 -9.34 -7.41 18.80
CA GLU A 53 -8.24 -7.34 19.76
C GLU A 53 -6.96 -6.76 19.12
N GLU A 54 -6.72 -7.07 17.84
CA GLU A 54 -5.59 -6.52 17.08
C GLU A 54 -5.80 -5.05 16.76
N VAL A 55 -7.03 -4.62 16.46
CA VAL A 55 -7.38 -3.20 16.32
C VAL A 55 -7.13 -2.46 17.63
N ASP A 56 -7.59 -3.01 18.77
CA ASP A 56 -7.34 -2.41 20.06
C ASP A 56 -5.85 -2.29 20.39
N LYS A 57 -5.08 -3.33 20.10
CA LYS A 57 -3.63 -3.36 20.37
C LYS A 57 -2.83 -2.43 19.45
N TYR A 58 -3.11 -2.41 18.14
CA TYR A 58 -2.25 -1.73 17.15
C TYR A 58 -2.75 -0.38 16.70
N ILE A 59 -4.03 -0.08 16.91
CA ILE A 59 -4.63 1.22 16.54
C ILE A 59 -4.87 2.07 17.77
N ASN A 60 -5.34 1.53 18.90
CA ASN A 60 -5.65 2.33 20.09
C ASN A 60 -4.44 2.53 21.00
N GLN A 61 -3.38 1.74 20.87
CA GLN A 61 -2.16 1.88 21.66
C GLN A 61 -1.04 2.49 20.83
N ILE A 62 -0.55 3.65 21.28
CA ILE A 62 0.52 4.39 20.59
C ILE A 62 1.82 3.60 20.60
N ALA A 63 2.52 3.59 19.44
CA ALA A 63 3.83 2.96 19.25
C ALA A 63 3.85 1.42 19.35
N PHE A 64 2.70 0.75 19.22
CA PHE A 64 2.66 -0.69 19.04
C PHE A 64 2.66 -1.06 17.56
N SER A 65 3.56 -1.97 17.16
CA SER A 65 3.64 -2.49 15.80
C SER A 65 3.78 -4.01 15.82
N SER A 66 3.02 -4.69 14.96
CA SER A 66 3.16 -6.13 14.75
C SER A 66 4.38 -6.50 13.89
N ALA A 67 5.16 -5.51 13.43
CA ALA A 67 6.27 -5.73 12.51
C ALA A 67 7.36 -6.62 13.11
N GLY A 68 7.79 -6.35 14.36
CA GLY A 68 8.85 -7.09 15.02
C GLY A 68 8.49 -8.57 15.25
N GLU A 69 7.34 -8.82 15.87
CA GLU A 69 6.85 -10.19 16.14
C GLU A 69 6.71 -11.00 14.83
N PHE A 70 6.25 -10.35 13.77
CA PHE A 70 6.05 -11.00 12.49
C PHE A 70 7.36 -11.28 11.76
N LEU A 71 8.32 -10.35 11.79
CA LEU A 71 9.66 -10.53 11.20
C LEU A 71 10.44 -11.66 11.90
N GLU A 72 10.35 -11.79 13.22
CA GLU A 72 10.99 -12.88 13.94
C GLU A 72 10.46 -14.25 13.51
N LYS A 73 9.15 -14.35 13.29
CA LYS A 73 8.50 -15.62 12.92
C LYS A 73 8.71 -16.02 11.45
N TYR A 74 8.79 -15.04 10.53
CA TYR A 74 8.79 -15.28 9.07
C TYR A 74 10.03 -14.69 8.36
N LYS A 75 11.16 -14.68 9.05
CA LYS A 75 12.40 -14.02 8.65
C LYS A 75 12.90 -14.39 7.23
N ASP A 76 12.66 -15.64 6.82
CA ASP A 76 13.11 -16.17 5.53
C ASP A 76 12.11 -15.99 4.39
N GLN A 77 10.87 -15.56 4.68
CA GLN A 77 9.78 -15.46 3.71
C GLN A 77 9.36 -14.03 3.40
N ILE A 78 9.82 -13.07 4.18
CA ILE A 78 9.48 -11.66 4.01
C ILE A 78 10.74 -10.86 3.74
N GLY A 79 10.68 -10.07 2.67
CA GLY A 79 11.58 -8.93 2.49
C GLY A 79 11.35 -7.86 3.58
N ASN A 80 11.85 -6.67 3.38
CA ASN A 80 11.73 -5.59 4.34
C ASN A 80 10.26 -5.19 4.57
N ILE A 81 9.82 -5.19 5.83
CA ILE A 81 8.61 -4.49 6.26
C ILE A 81 8.93 -3.00 6.37
N ILE A 82 8.04 -2.14 5.88
CA ILE A 82 8.25 -0.68 5.81
C ILE A 82 7.89 -0.01 7.14
N GLY A 83 6.78 -0.42 7.76
CA GLY A 83 6.23 0.19 8.97
C GLY A 83 6.73 -0.43 10.27
N HIS A 84 7.71 0.22 10.93
CA HIS A 84 8.32 -0.31 12.16
C HIS A 84 7.84 0.36 13.45
N PHE A 85 7.35 1.60 13.39
CA PHE A 85 7.20 2.44 14.58
C PHE A 85 5.80 2.49 15.18
N GLY A 86 4.78 1.95 14.51
CA GLY A 86 3.38 1.99 14.99
C GLY A 86 2.76 3.40 15.09
N LEU A 87 3.37 4.41 14.46
CA LEU A 87 2.92 5.80 14.52
C LEU A 87 2.32 6.32 13.21
N GLY A 88 2.61 5.66 12.10
CA GLY A 88 2.25 6.13 10.75
C GLY A 88 0.74 6.27 10.52
N PHE A 89 -0.07 5.48 11.23
CA PHE A 89 -1.53 5.56 11.12
C PHE A 89 -2.07 6.91 11.60
N TYR A 90 -1.54 7.43 12.70
CA TYR A 90 -2.04 8.68 13.30
C TYR A 90 -1.85 9.93 12.43
N SER A 91 -0.94 9.86 11.43
CA SER A 91 -0.79 10.95 10.46
C SER A 91 -2.05 11.18 9.61
N ALA A 92 -2.99 10.24 9.58
CA ALA A 92 -4.29 10.42 8.92
C ALA A 92 -5.07 11.61 9.49
N PHE A 93 -4.98 11.86 10.80
CA PHE A 93 -5.66 12.97 11.46
C PHE A 93 -5.03 14.35 11.21
N MET A 94 -3.90 14.40 10.50
CA MET A 94 -3.35 15.68 10.02
C MET A 94 -4.15 16.26 8.86
N VAL A 95 -4.91 15.42 8.15
CA VAL A 95 -5.63 15.80 6.92
C VAL A 95 -7.11 15.42 6.95
N ALA A 96 -7.56 14.71 7.97
CA ALA A 96 -8.92 14.18 8.04
C ALA A 96 -9.59 14.52 9.38
N ASP A 97 -10.83 14.98 9.33
CA ASP A 97 -11.68 15.21 10.51
C ASP A 97 -12.22 13.91 11.11
N LYS A 98 -12.25 12.86 10.32
CA LYS A 98 -12.70 11.53 10.75
C LYS A 98 -11.97 10.45 9.97
N VAL A 99 -11.66 9.34 10.64
CA VAL A 99 -11.08 8.14 10.04
C VAL A 99 -11.92 6.93 10.43
N THR A 100 -12.20 6.06 9.47
CA THR A 100 -12.80 4.75 9.73
C THR A 100 -11.88 3.64 9.24
N ILE A 101 -11.85 2.53 9.98
CA ILE A 101 -11.19 1.29 9.59
C ILE A 101 -12.24 0.19 9.55
N GLU A 102 -12.41 -0.46 8.41
CA GLU A 102 -13.19 -1.69 8.29
C GLU A 102 -12.24 -2.82 7.96
N THR A 103 -12.17 -3.85 8.80
CA THR A 103 -11.17 -4.90 8.67
C THR A 103 -11.73 -6.28 8.99
N LEU A 104 -11.25 -7.30 8.25
CA LEU A 104 -11.53 -8.71 8.47
C LEU A 104 -10.22 -9.48 8.45
N SER A 105 -9.90 -10.12 9.57
CA SER A 105 -8.67 -10.92 9.71
C SER A 105 -8.71 -12.18 8.83
N TRP A 106 -7.52 -12.64 8.40
CA TRP A 106 -7.32 -13.92 7.73
C TRP A 106 -7.60 -15.14 8.62
N LYS A 107 -7.68 -14.95 9.94
CA LYS A 107 -7.88 -16.02 10.92
C LYS A 107 -9.26 -16.63 10.78
N GLU A 108 -9.33 -17.95 10.81
CA GLU A 108 -10.60 -18.68 10.72
C GLU A 108 -11.57 -18.28 11.84
N GLY A 109 -12.82 -18.02 11.47
CA GLY A 109 -13.86 -17.58 12.41
C GLY A 109 -13.77 -16.14 12.88
N ALA A 110 -12.81 -15.34 12.35
CA ALA A 110 -12.75 -13.92 12.66
C ALA A 110 -14.00 -13.19 12.19
N LYS A 111 -14.45 -12.20 12.98
CA LYS A 111 -15.52 -11.29 12.61
C LYS A 111 -14.93 -9.99 12.07
N ALA A 112 -15.62 -9.41 11.12
CA ALA A 112 -15.29 -8.10 10.63
C ALA A 112 -15.64 -7.03 11.67
N VAL A 113 -14.74 -6.05 11.81
CA VAL A 113 -14.90 -4.96 12.77
C VAL A 113 -14.72 -3.62 12.07
N LYS A 114 -15.51 -2.65 12.50
CA LYS A 114 -15.40 -1.24 12.11
C LYS A 114 -15.00 -0.41 13.30
N TRP A 115 -13.93 0.31 13.14
CA TRP A 115 -13.42 1.31 14.09
C TRP A 115 -13.62 2.70 13.50
N THR A 116 -14.01 3.68 14.34
CA THR A 116 -14.22 5.07 13.92
C THR A 116 -13.70 6.01 14.99
N CYS A 117 -12.97 7.06 14.58
CA CYS A 117 -12.48 8.13 15.43
C CYS A 117 -12.47 9.44 14.64
N ASP A 118 -12.73 10.54 15.34
CA ASP A 118 -12.69 11.92 14.83
C ASP A 118 -11.44 12.70 15.27
N GLY A 119 -10.42 11.99 15.76
CA GLY A 119 -9.19 12.59 16.28
C GLY A 119 -9.26 12.96 17.78
N SER A 120 -10.42 12.83 18.40
CA SER A 120 -10.56 12.92 19.86
C SER A 120 -9.99 11.66 20.55
N PRO A 121 -9.84 11.65 21.88
CA PRO A 121 -9.45 10.45 22.61
C PRO A 121 -10.50 9.33 22.57
N GLU A 122 -11.70 9.63 22.11
CA GLU A 122 -12.81 8.68 22.02
C GLU A 122 -12.86 8.02 20.65
N TYR A 123 -13.21 6.73 20.62
CA TYR A 123 -13.45 5.96 19.41
C TYR A 123 -14.65 5.04 19.58
N THR A 124 -15.21 4.60 18.47
CA THR A 124 -16.22 3.54 18.48
C THR A 124 -15.67 2.29 17.76
N MET A 125 -16.06 1.13 18.24
CA MET A 125 -15.73 -0.14 17.61
C MET A 125 -16.98 -1.04 17.61
N GLU A 126 -17.38 -1.53 16.42
CA GLU A 126 -18.60 -2.29 16.23
C GLU A 126 -18.38 -3.41 15.19
N ASP A 127 -19.18 -4.46 15.23
CA ASP A 127 -19.19 -5.47 14.18
C ASP A 127 -19.68 -4.84 12.86
N CYS A 128 -19.15 -5.30 11.71
CA CYS A 128 -19.59 -4.85 10.39
C CYS A 128 -19.64 -6.00 9.37
N ASP A 129 -20.26 -5.71 8.21
CA ASP A 129 -20.50 -6.71 7.15
C ASP A 129 -19.41 -6.68 6.08
N LYS A 130 -18.12 -6.70 6.45
CA LYS A 130 -17.03 -6.85 5.50
C LYS A 130 -16.86 -8.33 5.16
N ALA A 131 -17.16 -8.70 3.91
CA ALA A 131 -17.12 -10.10 3.46
C ALA A 131 -15.71 -10.58 3.11
N GLU A 132 -14.83 -9.68 2.64
CA GLU A 132 -13.49 -10.03 2.17
C GLU A 132 -12.43 -9.69 3.22
N ARG A 133 -11.43 -10.58 3.33
CA ARG A 133 -10.22 -10.37 4.13
C ARG A 133 -9.50 -9.08 3.73
N GLY A 134 -8.88 -8.44 4.69
CA GLY A 134 -8.06 -7.23 4.50
C GLY A 134 -8.63 -6.04 5.23
N THR A 135 -8.11 -4.86 4.91
CA THR A 135 -8.45 -3.62 5.61
C THR A 135 -8.84 -2.53 4.63
N THR A 136 -9.87 -1.79 4.96
CA THR A 136 -10.28 -0.54 4.30
C THR A 136 -10.14 0.60 5.29
N ILE A 137 -9.26 1.55 5.02
CA ILE A 137 -9.12 2.79 5.78
C ILE A 137 -9.77 3.91 4.97
N THR A 138 -10.74 4.60 5.53
CA THR A 138 -11.40 5.75 4.90
C THR A 138 -11.08 7.02 5.69
N LEU A 139 -10.49 8.00 4.99
CA LEU A 139 -10.25 9.34 5.49
C LEU A 139 -11.36 10.25 4.98
N TYR A 140 -11.96 11.01 5.88
CA TYR A 140 -12.87 12.10 5.56
C TYR A 140 -12.07 13.39 5.65
N ILE A 141 -11.63 13.87 4.49
CA ILE A 141 -10.67 14.97 4.36
C ILE A 141 -11.32 16.28 4.85
N SER A 142 -10.61 16.99 5.75
CA SER A 142 -11.06 18.26 6.29
C SER A 142 -11.13 19.36 5.21
N GLU A 143 -11.93 20.40 5.48
CA GLU A 143 -12.04 21.53 4.58
C GLU A 143 -10.71 22.29 4.42
N ASP A 144 -9.94 22.42 5.49
CA ASP A 144 -8.65 23.11 5.49
C ASP A 144 -7.58 22.35 4.68
N GLU A 145 -7.76 21.04 4.49
CA GLU A 145 -6.84 20.16 3.79
C GLU A 145 -7.42 19.65 2.45
N ALA A 146 -8.36 20.39 1.85
CA ALA A 146 -9.08 20.02 0.63
C ALA A 146 -8.19 19.68 -0.57
N GLU A 147 -6.91 20.10 -0.58
CA GLU A 147 -5.95 19.69 -1.61
C GLU A 147 -5.78 18.17 -1.68
N PHE A 148 -5.88 17.46 -0.53
CA PHE A 148 -5.78 16.00 -0.46
C PHE A 148 -7.06 15.27 -0.91
N ALA A 149 -8.13 16.00 -1.22
CA ALA A 149 -9.33 15.49 -1.85
C ALA A 149 -9.32 15.67 -3.39
N THR A 150 -8.16 15.94 -3.99
CA THR A 150 -8.02 16.10 -5.45
C THR A 150 -7.19 14.98 -6.07
N ARG A 151 -7.62 14.48 -7.24
CA ARG A 151 -6.92 13.43 -7.98
C ARG A 151 -5.47 13.81 -8.29
N ALA A 152 -5.23 15.05 -8.72
CA ALA A 152 -3.89 15.50 -9.08
C ALA A 152 -2.92 15.44 -7.89
N ARG A 153 -3.37 15.84 -6.70
CA ARG A 153 -2.55 15.79 -5.48
C ARG A 153 -2.24 14.36 -5.06
N ILE A 154 -3.25 13.49 -5.02
CA ILE A 154 -3.05 12.08 -4.66
C ILE A 154 -2.14 11.38 -5.67
N GLN A 155 -2.36 11.57 -6.98
CA GLN A 155 -1.48 11.01 -8.02
C GLN A 155 -0.02 11.43 -7.80
N SER A 156 0.24 12.72 -7.60
CA SER A 156 1.59 13.25 -7.35
C SER A 156 2.26 12.61 -6.13
N LEU A 157 1.52 12.39 -5.05
CA LEU A 157 2.04 11.73 -3.84
C LEU A 157 2.33 10.24 -4.09
N LEU A 158 1.45 9.54 -4.78
CA LEU A 158 1.64 8.13 -5.12
C LEU A 158 2.85 7.95 -6.04
N ASP A 159 2.98 8.77 -7.08
CA ASP A 159 4.12 8.73 -8.01
C ASP A 159 5.46 9.00 -7.30
N LYS A 160 5.45 9.92 -6.34
CA LYS A 160 6.66 10.28 -5.59
C LYS A 160 7.10 9.23 -4.58
N TYR A 161 6.15 8.64 -3.84
CA TYR A 161 6.47 7.83 -2.68
C TYR A 161 6.19 6.34 -2.85
N CYS A 162 5.39 5.95 -3.84
CA CYS A 162 4.92 4.57 -3.97
C CYS A 162 5.44 3.86 -5.23
N LYS A 163 6.19 4.55 -6.08
CA LYS A 163 6.59 4.09 -7.42
C LYS A 163 7.24 2.71 -7.47
N PHE A 164 7.95 2.30 -6.42
CA PHE A 164 8.69 1.04 -6.37
C PHE A 164 8.28 0.14 -5.20
N MET A 165 7.07 0.29 -4.72
CA MET A 165 6.56 -0.61 -3.68
C MET A 165 6.32 -2.02 -4.25
N PRO A 166 6.57 -3.09 -3.44
CA PRO A 166 6.60 -4.49 -3.90
C PRO A 166 5.22 -5.14 -4.05
N VAL A 167 4.14 -4.36 -4.03
CA VAL A 167 2.77 -4.80 -4.22
C VAL A 167 2.10 -3.88 -5.22
N PRO A 168 1.29 -4.39 -6.17
CA PRO A 168 0.55 -3.54 -7.11
C PRO A 168 -0.32 -2.52 -6.38
N ILE A 169 -0.18 -1.25 -6.72
CA ILE A 169 -0.99 -0.16 -6.20
C ILE A 169 -1.84 0.38 -7.34
N VAL A 170 -3.14 0.28 -7.16
CA VAL A 170 -4.14 0.71 -8.15
C VAL A 170 -4.69 2.07 -7.75
N PHE A 171 -4.67 3.04 -8.67
CA PHE A 171 -5.35 4.31 -8.50
C PHE A 171 -6.17 4.65 -9.75
N GLY A 172 -7.45 4.44 -9.66
CA GLY A 172 -8.40 4.64 -10.76
C GLY A 172 -8.28 3.60 -11.87
N LYS A 173 -8.77 3.95 -13.05
CA LYS A 173 -8.72 3.13 -14.26
C LYS A 173 -7.73 3.70 -15.26
N LYS A 174 -7.21 2.83 -16.16
CA LYS A 174 -6.48 3.29 -17.34
C LYS A 174 -7.37 4.11 -18.22
N GLN A 175 -6.82 5.13 -18.82
CA GLN A 175 -7.54 6.02 -19.71
C GLN A 175 -7.06 5.85 -21.15
N GLU A 176 -7.99 5.84 -22.08
CA GLU A 176 -7.73 5.86 -23.53
C GLU A 176 -8.25 7.16 -24.13
N TRP A 177 -7.50 7.68 -25.13
CA TRP A 177 -7.97 8.82 -25.91
C TRP A 177 -9.00 8.37 -26.94
N LYS A 178 -10.25 8.81 -26.81
CA LYS A 178 -11.34 8.44 -27.69
C LYS A 178 -12.23 9.65 -27.97
N ASP A 179 -12.46 9.94 -29.24
CA ASP A 179 -13.37 11.02 -29.68
C ASP A 179 -13.06 12.41 -29.06
N GLY A 180 -11.76 12.75 -28.95
CA GLY A 180 -11.33 14.06 -28.45
C GLY A 180 -11.33 14.22 -26.93
N LYS A 181 -11.48 13.13 -26.17
CA LYS A 181 -11.43 13.10 -24.70
C LYS A 181 -10.81 11.81 -24.16
N TYR A 182 -10.31 11.87 -22.93
CA TYR A 182 -9.89 10.67 -22.20
C TYR A 182 -11.12 9.97 -21.61
N VAL A 183 -11.21 8.66 -21.82
CA VAL A 183 -12.30 7.80 -21.32
C VAL A 183 -11.66 6.68 -20.49
N ASP A 184 -12.23 6.42 -19.32
CA ASP A 184 -11.78 5.32 -18.48
C ASP A 184 -12.10 3.97 -19.18
N THR A 185 -11.14 3.07 -19.12
CA THR A 185 -11.29 1.67 -19.56
C THR A 185 -11.74 0.78 -18.39
N ASP A 186 -11.98 -0.50 -18.67
CA ASP A 186 -12.26 -1.48 -17.60
C ASP A 186 -10.99 -1.91 -16.84
N GLU A 187 -9.79 -1.58 -17.33
CA GLU A 187 -8.54 -2.00 -16.74
C GLU A 187 -8.13 -1.12 -15.55
N ASP A 188 -7.64 -1.76 -14.47
CA ASP A 188 -7.07 -1.08 -13.32
C ASP A 188 -5.79 -0.31 -13.73
N ASN A 189 -5.64 0.91 -13.26
CA ASN A 189 -4.42 1.69 -13.44
C ASN A 189 -3.44 1.39 -12.30
N VAL A 190 -2.50 0.47 -12.53
CA VAL A 190 -1.40 0.19 -11.61
C VAL A 190 -0.33 1.27 -11.76
N ILE A 191 -0.06 2.01 -10.67
CA ILE A 191 0.79 3.20 -10.70
C ILE A 191 2.26 2.94 -10.38
N ASN A 192 2.61 1.74 -9.94
CA ASN A 192 3.94 1.40 -9.49
C ASN A 192 4.56 0.23 -10.24
N THR A 193 5.88 0.10 -10.14
CA THR A 193 6.66 -1.03 -10.67
C THR A 193 7.05 -1.92 -9.50
N VAL A 194 6.46 -3.12 -9.41
CA VAL A 194 6.68 -4.06 -8.31
C VAL A 194 8.04 -4.75 -8.34
N GLU A 195 8.65 -4.87 -9.51
CA GLU A 195 9.98 -5.42 -9.73
C GLU A 195 10.86 -4.36 -10.40
N PRO A 196 11.39 -3.40 -9.64
CA PRO A 196 12.26 -2.38 -10.20
C PRO A 196 13.57 -2.99 -10.73
N LEU A 197 14.18 -2.31 -11.69
CA LEU A 197 15.33 -2.82 -12.44
C LEU A 197 16.47 -3.31 -11.54
N TRP A 198 16.75 -2.63 -10.43
CA TRP A 198 17.83 -3.03 -9.50
C TRP A 198 17.58 -4.35 -8.76
N THR A 199 16.37 -4.91 -8.78
CA THR A 199 16.09 -6.23 -8.19
C THR A 199 16.46 -7.38 -9.13
N ARG A 200 16.74 -7.10 -10.41
CA ARG A 200 17.14 -8.08 -11.41
C ARG A 200 18.66 -8.16 -11.48
N LYS A 201 19.18 -9.30 -11.94
CA LYS A 201 20.63 -9.46 -12.13
C LYS A 201 21.13 -8.59 -13.28
N PRO A 202 22.27 -7.89 -13.15
CA PRO A 202 22.84 -7.07 -14.23
C PRO A 202 23.03 -7.85 -15.53
N SER A 203 23.35 -9.15 -15.45
CA SER A 203 23.54 -10.02 -16.62
C SER A 203 22.27 -10.31 -17.42
N GLU A 204 21.10 -10.01 -16.87
CA GLU A 204 19.78 -10.22 -17.49
C GLU A 204 19.22 -8.94 -18.13
N LEU A 205 19.98 -7.82 -18.03
CA LEU A 205 19.56 -6.49 -18.45
C LEU A 205 20.38 -6.01 -19.64
N THR A 206 19.73 -5.25 -20.50
CA THR A 206 20.35 -4.59 -21.66
C THR A 206 20.48 -3.09 -21.43
N ASP A 207 21.30 -2.39 -22.20
CA ASP A 207 21.40 -0.92 -22.18
C ASP A 207 20.04 -0.26 -22.43
N GLU A 208 19.20 -0.88 -23.26
CA GLU A 208 17.84 -0.41 -23.53
C GLU A 208 16.95 -0.46 -22.29
N ASP A 209 17.10 -1.50 -21.45
CA ASP A 209 16.36 -1.62 -20.19
C ASP A 209 16.75 -0.51 -19.22
N TYR A 210 18.06 -0.20 -19.12
CA TYR A 210 18.57 0.90 -18.29
C TYR A 210 18.09 2.27 -18.80
N ASN A 211 18.12 2.49 -20.10
CA ASN A 211 17.62 3.74 -20.69
C ASN A 211 16.12 3.91 -20.49
N LYS A 212 15.32 2.88 -20.70
CA LYS A 212 13.88 2.90 -20.40
C LYS A 212 13.60 3.21 -18.93
N PHE A 213 14.35 2.59 -18.03
CA PHE A 213 14.22 2.85 -16.60
C PHE A 213 14.58 4.28 -16.24
N TYR A 214 15.69 4.80 -16.80
CA TYR A 214 16.11 6.18 -16.60
C TYR A 214 15.06 7.19 -17.07
N HIS A 215 14.52 7.02 -18.30
CA HIS A 215 13.47 7.89 -18.82
C HIS A 215 12.13 7.74 -18.09
N ALA A 216 11.84 6.57 -17.51
CA ALA A 216 10.69 6.44 -16.61
C ALA A 216 10.82 7.26 -15.33
N LEU A 217 12.06 7.54 -14.87
CA LEU A 217 12.34 8.41 -13.73
C LEU A 217 12.45 9.88 -14.14
N TYR A 218 13.06 10.14 -15.29
CA TYR A 218 13.40 11.46 -15.80
C TYR A 218 12.90 11.65 -17.24
N PRO A 219 11.58 11.80 -17.48
CA PRO A 219 10.99 11.76 -18.83
C PRO A 219 11.49 12.86 -19.77
N MET A 220 12.00 13.97 -19.21
CA MET A 220 12.46 15.14 -19.98
C MET A 220 13.99 15.26 -20.03
N ALA A 221 14.72 14.27 -19.52
CA ALA A 221 16.18 14.28 -19.57
C ALA A 221 16.69 13.67 -20.89
N ASP A 222 17.90 14.06 -21.29
CA ASP A 222 18.64 13.37 -22.35
C ASP A 222 19.04 11.95 -21.89
N ASP A 223 19.50 11.12 -22.82
CA ASP A 223 19.98 9.78 -22.49
C ASP A 223 21.12 9.82 -21.46
N PRO A 224 21.15 8.83 -20.53
CA PRO A 224 22.22 8.77 -19.53
C PRO A 224 23.58 8.53 -20.21
N LEU A 225 24.62 9.17 -19.71
CA LEU A 225 25.98 8.97 -20.23
C LEU A 225 26.50 7.55 -19.96
N PHE A 226 26.15 7.00 -18.83
CA PHE A 226 26.49 5.63 -18.41
C PHE A 226 25.58 5.18 -17.24
N HIS A 227 25.57 3.91 -16.96
CA HIS A 227 24.94 3.35 -15.76
C HIS A 227 25.92 2.47 -14.98
N ILE A 228 25.69 2.33 -13.69
CA ILE A 228 26.39 1.40 -12.83
C ILE A 228 25.34 0.59 -12.08
N HIS A 229 25.36 -0.72 -12.25
CA HIS A 229 24.49 -1.64 -11.52
C HIS A 229 25.38 -2.67 -10.80
N LEU A 230 25.42 -2.59 -9.48
CA LEU A 230 26.20 -3.47 -8.64
C LEU A 230 25.26 -4.42 -7.91
N ASN A 231 25.64 -5.68 -7.85
CA ASN A 231 25.00 -6.68 -7.01
C ASN A 231 26.11 -7.39 -6.22
N VAL A 232 26.23 -7.07 -4.95
CA VAL A 232 27.31 -7.55 -4.07
C VAL A 232 26.70 -8.24 -2.87
N ASP A 233 26.94 -9.56 -2.76
CA ASP A 233 26.35 -10.38 -1.70
C ASP A 233 27.28 -10.52 -0.47
N PHE A 234 28.53 -10.06 -0.55
CA PHE A 234 29.51 -10.19 0.54
C PHE A 234 30.49 -9.00 0.56
N PRO A 235 30.85 -8.45 1.73
CA PRO A 235 30.37 -8.77 3.09
C PRO A 235 29.00 -8.15 3.43
N PHE A 236 28.43 -7.35 2.54
CA PHE A 236 27.14 -6.71 2.67
C PHE A 236 26.32 -7.03 1.44
N ASN A 237 25.03 -7.28 1.60
CA ASN A 237 24.11 -7.31 0.47
C ASN A 237 23.89 -5.86 0.01
N LEU A 238 24.38 -5.52 -1.17
CA LEU A 238 24.25 -4.22 -1.81
C LEU A 238 23.74 -4.43 -3.23
N THR A 239 22.61 -3.83 -3.52
CA THR A 239 22.01 -3.81 -4.86
C THR A 239 21.79 -2.39 -5.30
#